data_ff05c438758b2c4bece7c4e6ff9e34b8
#
_entry.id   ff05c438758b2c4bece7c4e6ff9e34b8
#
_cell.length_a   1.000
_cell.length_b   1.000
_cell.length_c   1.000
_cell.angle_alpha   90.00
_cell.angle_beta   90.00
_cell.angle_gamma   90.00
#
_symmetry.space_group_name_H-M   'P 1'
#
loop_
_entity.id
_entity.type
_entity.pdbx_description
1 polymer ?
#
loop_
_entity_poly.entity_id
_entity_poly.type
_entity_poly.pdbx_seq_one_letter_code
_entity_poly.pdbx_strand_id
1 'polypeptide(L)'
;MTSRDGGTGQAWAALGGPGEAAGRVGYRGPGGLGDGPLPVRELARATVGVCALAAAELAAVRAGGTADDVAPLRVDEGAVATAFVSERHLLVDGRPPVTFAPLSGFWRAADGWVRTHANYAHHETALVRVLAAGTRDGVARAIAGRRAVDVQEEVYAAGGLAVAVTREYGAPQPLVERTVSGGRGRPLGALAAGSARPLEGVRVLDLTRVIAGPVATRTLGLLGADVLRIDPPRLPESDDAYADTGFGKRSALLDLGETGDRAVFDGLLAGADVVVTGYRPGALERYGLGAEELLSQRPGLVVAELCAWGRRGPWAGRRGFDSLVQAGYGISAACGDERGPGVLPAQALDHGTGYLAAAGVLRALAEGGGQVLRFSLAGTASWLVREVPAAGPAVPGYAPEPWLRETESGYGPLRYAASPLGGLGWERGPSRWGTDRAVWL
;
A
#
# COMPACT_ATOMS: atom_id res chain seq x y z
N MET A 1 32.51 -1.67 1.97
CA MET A 1 32.05 -0.52 1.16
C MET A 1 30.54 -0.59 1.13
N THR A 2 29.85 0.29 1.83
CA THR A 2 28.40 0.42 1.77
C THR A 2 28.06 1.05 0.42
N SER A 3 27.53 0.26 -0.51
CA SER A 3 26.94 0.78 -1.75
C SER A 3 25.89 1.83 -1.35
N ARG A 4 26.05 3.08 -1.78
CA ARG A 4 24.98 4.07 -1.69
C ARG A 4 23.82 3.51 -2.50
N ASP A 5 22.73 3.15 -1.83
CA ASP A 5 21.54 2.61 -2.49
C ASP A 5 20.88 3.73 -3.29
N GLY A 6 21.05 3.69 -4.63
CA GLY A 6 20.49 4.69 -5.52
C GLY A 6 18.96 4.76 -5.44
N GLY A 7 18.29 3.62 -5.21
CA GLY A 7 16.83 3.57 -5.07
C GLY A 7 16.33 4.32 -3.84
N THR A 8 17.00 4.18 -2.69
CA THR A 8 16.67 4.93 -1.46
C THR A 8 16.84 6.44 -1.69
N GLY A 9 17.90 6.86 -2.37
CA GLY A 9 18.13 8.26 -2.72
C GLY A 9 17.05 8.84 -3.64
N GLN A 10 16.65 8.08 -4.66
CA GLN A 10 15.58 8.47 -5.59
C GLN A 10 14.23 8.63 -4.86
N ALA A 11 13.84 7.64 -4.06
CA ALA A 11 12.59 7.68 -3.30
C ALA A 11 12.58 8.82 -2.28
N TRP A 12 13.71 9.07 -1.59
CA TRP A 12 13.86 10.17 -0.65
C TRP A 12 13.73 11.54 -1.32
N ALA A 13 14.36 11.72 -2.47
CA ALA A 13 14.25 12.92 -3.28
C ALA A 13 12.82 13.15 -3.80
N ALA A 14 12.13 12.09 -4.23
CA ALA A 14 10.73 12.16 -4.67
C ALA A 14 9.81 12.63 -3.54
N LEU A 15 10.12 12.28 -2.29
CA LEU A 15 9.43 12.76 -1.10
C LEU A 15 9.89 14.16 -0.65
N GLY A 16 10.76 14.82 -1.40
CA GLY A 16 11.32 16.14 -1.08
C GLY A 16 12.32 16.14 0.08
N GLY A 17 12.93 15.00 0.36
CA GLY A 17 13.93 14.89 1.41
C GLY A 17 15.27 15.55 1.06
N PRO A 18 16.02 16.10 2.05
CA PRO A 18 17.34 16.69 1.82
C PRO A 18 18.35 15.61 1.34
N GLY A 19 19.16 15.96 0.33
CA GLY A 19 19.91 15.02 -0.51
C GLY A 19 20.88 14.07 0.20
N GLU A 20 21.47 14.46 1.34
CA GLU A 20 22.51 13.66 2.02
C GLU A 20 21.92 12.63 3.02
N ALA A 21 20.72 12.84 3.52
CA ALA A 21 20.13 12.00 4.57
C ALA A 21 19.90 10.52 4.12
N ALA A 22 19.62 10.28 2.84
CA ALA A 22 19.47 8.92 2.31
C ALA A 22 20.72 8.05 2.49
N GLY A 23 21.92 8.66 2.50
CA GLY A 23 23.18 7.97 2.73
C GLY A 23 23.35 7.39 4.15
N ARG A 24 22.45 7.72 5.07
CA ARG A 24 22.42 7.18 6.45
C ARG A 24 21.76 5.81 6.54
N VAL A 25 21.06 5.37 5.50
CA VAL A 25 20.40 4.07 5.47
C VAL A 25 21.35 3.02 4.93
N GLY A 26 21.68 2.03 5.75
CA GLY A 26 22.46 0.84 5.36
C GLY A 26 21.62 -0.43 5.44
N TYR A 27 21.91 -1.39 4.56
CA TYR A 27 21.19 -2.67 4.48
C TYR A 27 22.11 -3.81 4.88
N ARG A 28 21.56 -4.84 5.53
CA ARG A 28 22.31 -6.01 5.97
C ARG A 28 21.46 -7.29 5.95
N GLY A 29 22.17 -8.42 5.95
CA GLY A 29 21.56 -9.75 6.06
C GLY A 29 21.11 -10.34 4.74
N PRO A 30 20.69 -11.61 4.76
CA PRO A 30 20.13 -12.28 3.60
C PRO A 30 18.74 -11.75 3.29
N GLY A 31 18.43 -11.45 2.04
CA GLY A 31 17.10 -11.05 1.59
C GLY A 31 16.65 -11.91 0.41
N GLY A 32 15.38 -12.21 0.31
CA GLY A 32 14.87 -13.18 -0.64
C GLY A 32 13.52 -12.79 -1.25
N LEU A 33 13.53 -11.87 -2.22
CA LEU A 33 12.34 -11.59 -3.05
C LEU A 33 12.43 -12.20 -4.45
N GLY A 34 13.26 -13.26 -4.58
CA GLY A 34 13.41 -14.05 -5.81
C GLY A 34 14.34 -13.42 -6.85
N ASP A 35 14.73 -14.26 -7.82
CA ASP A 35 15.55 -13.88 -8.96
C ASP A 35 14.62 -13.60 -10.16
N GLY A 36 14.01 -12.44 -10.18
CA GLY A 36 13.19 -11.99 -11.30
C GLY A 36 13.94 -11.06 -12.26
N PRO A 37 13.37 -10.76 -13.43
CA PRO A 37 13.97 -9.83 -14.40
C PRO A 37 13.94 -8.38 -13.95
N LEU A 38 13.20 -8.06 -12.89
CA LEU A 38 13.01 -6.71 -12.36
C LEU A 38 13.58 -6.58 -10.94
N PRO A 39 14.12 -5.41 -10.55
CA PRO A 39 14.81 -5.19 -9.27
C PRO A 39 13.83 -5.03 -8.09
N VAL A 40 12.99 -6.05 -7.83
CA VAL A 40 11.96 -6.02 -6.77
C VAL A 40 12.58 -5.94 -5.37
N ARG A 41 13.71 -6.62 -5.16
CA ARG A 41 14.46 -6.55 -3.90
C ARG A 41 14.88 -5.11 -3.59
N GLU A 42 15.38 -4.40 -4.60
CA GLU A 42 15.85 -3.02 -4.46
C GLU A 42 14.70 -2.05 -4.23
N LEU A 43 13.57 -2.25 -4.92
CA LEU A 43 12.34 -1.52 -4.66
C LEU A 43 11.91 -1.70 -3.20
N ALA A 44 11.89 -2.94 -2.71
CA ALA A 44 11.50 -3.25 -1.34
C ALA A 44 12.45 -2.60 -0.30
N ARG A 45 13.77 -2.73 -0.51
CA ARG A 45 14.79 -2.06 0.32
C ARG A 45 14.58 -0.56 0.35
N ALA A 46 14.49 0.07 -0.81
CA ALA A 46 14.37 1.51 -0.93
C ALA A 46 13.12 2.06 -0.25
N THR A 47 11.97 1.42 -0.44
CA THR A 47 10.70 1.89 0.12
C THR A 47 10.64 1.72 1.64
N VAL A 48 11.14 0.61 2.19
CA VAL A 48 11.27 0.43 3.64
C VAL A 48 12.34 1.35 4.21
N GLY A 49 13.47 1.50 3.51
CA GLY A 49 14.58 2.36 3.94
C GLY A 49 14.17 3.83 4.07
N VAL A 50 13.42 4.37 3.10
CA VAL A 50 12.94 5.76 3.23
C VAL A 50 11.85 5.89 4.29
N CYS A 51 11.06 4.84 4.54
CA CYS A 51 10.09 4.85 5.64
C CYS A 51 10.81 4.90 7.00
N ALA A 52 11.85 4.10 7.18
CA ALA A 52 12.68 4.14 8.39
C ALA A 52 13.36 5.51 8.58
N LEU A 53 13.89 6.08 7.48
CA LEU A 53 14.52 7.39 7.49
C LEU A 53 13.54 8.51 7.86
N ALA A 54 12.34 8.52 7.28
CA ALA A 54 11.30 9.50 7.56
C ALA A 54 10.79 9.39 9.02
N ALA A 55 10.72 8.17 9.55
CA ALA A 55 10.38 7.97 10.97
C ALA A 55 11.44 8.54 11.90
N ALA A 56 12.71 8.31 11.58
CA ALA A 56 13.84 8.85 12.35
C ALA A 56 13.94 10.38 12.24
N GLU A 57 13.66 10.95 11.06
CA GLU A 57 13.60 12.40 10.86
C GLU A 57 12.49 13.02 11.72
N LEU A 58 11.27 12.47 11.69
CA LEU A 58 10.19 12.99 12.52
C LEU A 58 10.52 12.89 14.02
N ALA A 59 11.17 11.81 14.45
CA ALA A 59 11.64 11.67 15.83
C ALA A 59 12.66 12.78 16.19
N ALA A 60 13.63 13.04 15.32
CA ALA A 60 14.63 14.10 15.49
C ALA A 60 13.96 15.49 15.57
N VAL A 61 13.04 15.81 14.66
CA VAL A 61 12.27 17.06 14.66
C VAL A 61 11.48 17.22 15.96
N ARG A 62 10.81 16.18 16.44
CA ARG A 62 10.08 16.22 17.72
C ARG A 62 10.97 16.34 18.94
N ALA A 63 12.25 15.98 18.82
CA ALA A 63 13.27 16.24 19.83
C ALA A 63 13.90 17.64 19.74
N GLY A 64 13.44 18.47 18.80
CA GLY A 64 13.98 19.83 18.58
C GLY A 64 15.16 19.89 17.59
N GLY A 65 15.48 18.77 16.94
CA GLY A 65 16.53 18.67 15.92
C GLY A 65 16.00 18.80 14.48
N THR A 66 16.77 18.29 13.55
CA THR A 66 16.51 18.33 12.09
C THR A 66 16.79 16.96 11.45
N ALA A 67 16.58 16.84 10.14
CA ALA A 67 16.96 15.64 9.38
C ALA A 67 18.48 15.32 9.47
N ASP A 68 19.31 16.34 9.72
CA ASP A 68 20.76 16.16 9.85
C ASP A 68 21.17 15.50 11.16
N ASP A 69 20.29 15.44 12.14
CA ASP A 69 20.54 14.80 13.45
C ASP A 69 20.17 13.32 13.46
N VAL A 70 19.67 12.78 12.33
CA VAL A 70 19.33 11.36 12.21
C VAL A 70 20.60 10.50 12.27
N ALA A 71 20.67 9.58 13.22
CA ALA A 71 21.76 8.62 13.33
C ALA A 71 21.74 7.61 12.16
N PRO A 72 22.88 6.96 11.84
CA PRO A 72 22.90 5.89 10.83
C PRO A 72 21.91 4.78 11.15
N LEU A 73 21.09 4.43 10.17
CA LEU A 73 20.04 3.41 10.25
C LEU A 73 20.50 2.11 9.62
N ARG A 74 20.04 1.00 10.18
CA ARG A 74 20.27 -0.33 9.61
C ARG A 74 18.95 -1.03 9.37
N VAL A 75 18.68 -1.35 8.10
CA VAL A 75 17.52 -2.11 7.65
C VAL A 75 17.95 -3.55 7.40
N ASP A 76 17.20 -4.50 7.95
CA ASP A 76 17.43 -5.92 7.77
C ASP A 76 16.69 -6.42 6.54
N GLU A 77 17.44 -6.96 5.55
CA GLU A 77 16.86 -7.37 4.27
C GLU A 77 15.94 -8.58 4.38
N GLY A 78 16.17 -9.47 5.34
CA GLY A 78 15.29 -10.60 5.59
C GLY A 78 13.95 -10.14 6.18
N ALA A 79 13.99 -9.15 7.08
CA ALA A 79 12.75 -8.52 7.57
C ALA A 79 11.97 -7.85 6.43
N VAL A 80 12.67 -7.14 5.55
CA VAL A 80 12.07 -6.51 4.35
C VAL A 80 11.41 -7.57 3.47
N ALA A 81 12.14 -8.62 3.10
CA ALA A 81 11.65 -9.68 2.23
C ALA A 81 10.41 -10.37 2.83
N THR A 82 10.45 -10.70 4.14
CA THR A 82 9.33 -11.34 4.85
C THR A 82 8.11 -10.43 4.90
N ALA A 83 8.28 -9.13 5.17
CA ALA A 83 7.18 -8.17 5.22
C ALA A 83 6.53 -7.90 3.85
N PHE A 84 7.29 -7.99 2.75
CA PHE A 84 6.78 -7.81 1.39
C PHE A 84 5.93 -8.98 0.87
N VAL A 85 5.89 -10.07 1.60
CA VAL A 85 5.02 -11.23 1.35
C VAL A 85 4.28 -11.62 2.62
N SER A 86 3.94 -10.66 3.48
CA SER A 86 3.32 -10.90 4.79
C SER A 86 2.06 -11.76 4.69
N GLU A 87 1.24 -11.55 3.67
CA GLU A 87 0.03 -12.33 3.40
C GLU A 87 0.30 -13.82 3.13
N ARG A 88 1.53 -14.20 2.72
CA ARG A 88 1.91 -15.61 2.50
C ARG A 88 2.41 -16.28 3.77
N HIS A 89 2.88 -15.50 4.73
CA HIS A 89 3.37 -15.99 6.02
C HIS A 89 2.29 -16.01 7.09
N LEU A 90 1.15 -15.36 6.82
CA LEU A 90 0.02 -15.33 7.74
C LEU A 90 -0.54 -16.74 7.95
N LEU A 91 -0.76 -17.11 9.20
CA LEU A 91 -1.67 -18.19 9.57
C LEU A 91 -2.73 -17.62 10.51
N VAL A 92 -3.98 -17.87 10.21
CA VAL A 92 -5.13 -17.52 11.04
C VAL A 92 -5.66 -18.80 11.67
N ASP A 93 -5.54 -18.94 12.97
CA ASP A 93 -5.90 -20.18 13.68
C ASP A 93 -5.28 -21.43 13.01
N GLY A 94 -3.99 -21.35 12.68
CA GLY A 94 -3.22 -22.42 12.00
C GLY A 94 -3.53 -22.59 10.50
N ARG A 95 -4.48 -21.88 9.93
CA ARG A 95 -4.91 -21.96 8.53
C ARG A 95 -4.28 -20.87 7.68
N PRO A 96 -3.75 -21.16 6.48
CA PRO A 96 -3.30 -20.14 5.54
C PRO A 96 -4.49 -19.31 5.00
N PRO A 97 -4.27 -18.02 4.67
CA PRO A 97 -5.31 -17.15 4.14
C PRO A 97 -5.66 -17.49 2.68
N VAL A 98 -6.87 -17.10 2.27
CA VAL A 98 -7.27 -17.12 0.85
C VAL A 98 -6.90 -15.77 0.22
N THR A 99 -5.89 -15.76 -0.64
CA THR A 99 -5.39 -14.52 -1.27
C THR A 99 -6.06 -14.18 -2.59
N PHE A 100 -6.43 -15.18 -3.39
CA PHE A 100 -7.10 -14.99 -4.68
C PHE A 100 -8.30 -15.90 -4.84
N ALA A 101 -9.44 -15.31 -5.26
CA ALA A 101 -10.64 -16.06 -5.62
C ALA A 101 -10.41 -16.89 -6.92
N PRO A 102 -11.17 -17.99 -7.11
CA PRO A 102 -10.97 -18.92 -8.23
C PRO A 102 -11.00 -18.28 -9.63
N LEU A 103 -11.76 -17.20 -9.81
CA LEU A 103 -11.87 -16.50 -11.08
C LEU A 103 -10.89 -15.31 -11.21
N SER A 104 -9.99 -15.11 -10.24
CA SER A 104 -8.85 -14.20 -10.35
C SER A 104 -7.66 -14.95 -10.97
N GLY A 105 -7.25 -14.59 -12.19
CA GLY A 105 -6.20 -15.33 -12.88
C GLY A 105 -5.84 -14.78 -14.25
N PHE A 106 -4.90 -15.46 -14.91
CA PHE A 106 -4.60 -15.23 -16.33
C PHE A 106 -5.39 -16.20 -17.20
N TRP A 107 -5.89 -15.68 -18.33
CA TRP A 107 -6.71 -16.41 -19.28
C TRP A 107 -6.19 -16.15 -20.69
N ARG A 108 -6.04 -17.22 -21.48
CA ARG A 108 -5.63 -17.13 -22.87
C ARG A 108 -6.78 -16.55 -23.68
N ALA A 109 -6.53 -15.47 -24.42
CA ALA A 109 -7.43 -14.83 -25.39
C ALA A 109 -6.98 -15.16 -26.83
N ALA A 110 -7.76 -14.76 -27.84
CA ALA A 110 -7.44 -15.03 -29.24
C ALA A 110 -6.11 -14.36 -29.69
N ASP A 111 -5.80 -13.19 -29.14
CA ASP A 111 -4.65 -12.34 -29.52
C ASP A 111 -3.67 -12.07 -28.40
N GLY A 112 -3.82 -12.75 -27.25
CA GLY A 112 -2.95 -12.50 -26.12
C GLY A 112 -3.45 -13.12 -24.83
N TRP A 113 -3.39 -12.38 -23.74
CA TRP A 113 -3.80 -12.80 -22.40
C TRP A 113 -4.62 -11.71 -21.71
N VAL A 114 -5.52 -12.14 -20.82
CA VAL A 114 -6.32 -11.27 -19.96
C VAL A 114 -6.02 -11.65 -18.51
N ARG A 115 -5.78 -10.65 -17.66
CA ARG A 115 -5.76 -10.81 -16.19
C ARG A 115 -7.11 -10.37 -15.65
N THR A 116 -7.78 -11.22 -14.87
CA THR A 116 -9.00 -10.88 -14.13
C THR A 116 -8.73 -10.74 -12.64
N HIS A 117 -9.55 -9.95 -11.96
CA HIS A 117 -9.56 -9.83 -10.51
C HIS A 117 -11.02 -9.89 -10.00
N ALA A 118 -11.37 -10.98 -9.35
CA ALA A 118 -12.73 -11.32 -8.92
C ALA A 118 -12.81 -11.64 -7.40
N ASN A 119 -11.91 -11.06 -6.60
CA ASN A 119 -11.86 -11.31 -5.15
C ASN A 119 -13.06 -10.72 -4.38
N TYR A 120 -13.70 -9.69 -4.95
CA TYR A 120 -14.92 -9.11 -4.38
C TYR A 120 -16.15 -9.64 -5.11
N ALA A 121 -17.20 -10.01 -4.36
CA ALA A 121 -18.42 -10.61 -4.92
C ALA A 121 -19.05 -9.78 -6.04
N HIS A 122 -19.05 -8.44 -5.93
CA HIS A 122 -19.59 -7.57 -6.98
C HIS A 122 -18.74 -7.57 -8.27
N HIS A 123 -17.40 -7.72 -8.17
CA HIS A 123 -16.53 -7.88 -9.34
C HIS A 123 -16.71 -9.25 -9.99
N GLU A 124 -16.80 -10.30 -9.19
CA GLU A 124 -17.08 -11.67 -9.66
C GLU A 124 -18.42 -11.73 -10.38
N THR A 125 -19.49 -11.20 -9.79
CA THR A 125 -20.83 -11.15 -10.39
C THR A 125 -20.81 -10.44 -11.74
N ALA A 126 -20.10 -9.32 -11.86
CA ALA A 126 -19.97 -8.59 -13.11
C ALA A 126 -19.20 -9.39 -14.18
N LEU A 127 -18.10 -10.04 -13.80
CA LEU A 127 -17.31 -10.92 -14.67
C LEU A 127 -18.15 -12.09 -15.19
N VAL A 128 -18.82 -12.82 -14.29
CA VAL A 128 -19.68 -13.96 -14.60
C VAL A 128 -20.81 -13.56 -15.55
N ARG A 129 -21.44 -12.41 -15.32
CA ARG A 129 -22.50 -11.89 -16.18
C ARG A 129 -22.01 -11.60 -17.60
N VAL A 130 -20.84 -10.97 -17.78
CA VAL A 130 -20.28 -10.64 -19.09
C VAL A 130 -19.85 -11.88 -19.85
N LEU A 131 -19.25 -12.84 -19.17
CA LEU A 131 -18.72 -14.06 -19.78
C LEU A 131 -19.75 -15.19 -19.86
N ALA A 132 -20.93 -15.04 -19.25
CA ALA A 132 -21.94 -16.10 -19.07
C ALA A 132 -21.32 -17.41 -18.53
N ALA A 133 -20.32 -17.30 -17.64
CA ALA A 133 -19.53 -18.42 -17.13
C ALA A 133 -19.07 -18.15 -15.68
N GLY A 134 -19.33 -19.10 -14.76
CA GLY A 134 -18.98 -19.02 -13.35
C GLY A 134 -17.96 -20.07 -12.88
N THR A 135 -17.39 -20.87 -13.80
CA THR A 135 -16.33 -21.83 -13.50
C THR A 135 -15.05 -21.48 -14.22
N ARG A 136 -13.90 -21.94 -13.70
CA ARG A 136 -12.59 -21.69 -14.36
C ARG A 136 -12.60 -22.12 -15.84
N ASP A 137 -13.06 -23.33 -16.14
CA ASP A 137 -13.10 -23.85 -17.49
C ASP A 137 -14.09 -23.07 -18.37
N GLY A 138 -15.23 -22.65 -17.82
CA GLY A 138 -16.21 -21.82 -18.50
C GLY A 138 -15.62 -20.46 -18.89
N VAL A 139 -14.95 -19.77 -17.94
CA VAL A 139 -14.27 -18.49 -18.17
C VAL A 139 -13.16 -18.65 -19.22
N ALA A 140 -12.35 -19.71 -19.12
CA ALA A 140 -11.29 -19.97 -20.09
C ALA A 140 -11.87 -20.11 -21.54
N ARG A 141 -12.93 -20.91 -21.70
CA ARG A 141 -13.60 -21.07 -23.00
C ARG A 141 -14.23 -19.77 -23.51
N ALA A 142 -14.88 -19.02 -22.62
CA ALA A 142 -15.53 -17.75 -22.99
C ALA A 142 -14.54 -16.68 -23.46
N ILE A 143 -13.30 -16.67 -22.95
CA ILE A 143 -12.25 -15.71 -23.31
C ILE A 143 -11.45 -16.17 -24.54
N ALA A 144 -11.22 -17.48 -24.72
CA ALA A 144 -10.29 -18.02 -25.72
C ALA A 144 -10.54 -17.55 -27.16
N GLY A 145 -11.80 -17.36 -27.55
CA GLY A 145 -12.20 -16.90 -28.91
C GLY A 145 -12.34 -15.39 -29.06
N ARG A 146 -12.03 -14.60 -28.03
CA ARG A 146 -12.25 -13.14 -28.00
C ARG A 146 -10.92 -12.39 -27.97
N ARG A 147 -10.92 -11.14 -28.44
CA ARG A 147 -9.75 -10.27 -28.29
C ARG A 147 -9.62 -9.83 -26.83
N ALA A 148 -8.40 -9.81 -26.33
CA ALA A 148 -8.11 -9.45 -24.94
C ALA A 148 -8.66 -8.06 -24.56
N VAL A 149 -8.52 -7.09 -25.46
CA VAL A 149 -8.99 -5.72 -25.23
C VAL A 149 -10.53 -5.62 -25.19
N ASP A 150 -11.23 -6.42 -26.00
CA ASP A 150 -12.70 -6.41 -26.01
C ASP A 150 -13.25 -6.99 -24.70
N VAL A 151 -12.66 -8.08 -24.20
CA VAL A 151 -12.99 -8.64 -22.87
C VAL A 151 -12.74 -7.60 -21.77
N GLN A 152 -11.60 -6.92 -21.82
CA GLN A 152 -11.27 -5.85 -20.88
C GLN A 152 -12.36 -4.77 -20.82
N GLU A 153 -12.70 -4.18 -21.96
CA GLU A 153 -13.63 -3.04 -22.01
C GLU A 153 -15.06 -3.46 -21.60
N GLU A 154 -15.53 -4.61 -22.05
CA GLU A 154 -16.86 -5.10 -21.66
C GLU A 154 -16.96 -5.43 -20.16
N VAL A 155 -15.92 -6.06 -19.59
CA VAL A 155 -15.89 -6.37 -18.15
C VAL A 155 -15.83 -5.08 -17.31
N TYR A 156 -15.01 -4.10 -17.72
CA TYR A 156 -14.98 -2.80 -17.03
C TYR A 156 -16.30 -2.04 -17.16
N ALA A 157 -16.92 -2.01 -18.33
CA ALA A 157 -18.22 -1.36 -18.55
C ALA A 157 -19.31 -1.98 -17.66
N ALA A 158 -19.23 -3.28 -17.40
CA ALA A 158 -20.13 -4.00 -16.49
C ALA A 158 -19.83 -3.81 -15.00
N GLY A 159 -18.74 -3.13 -14.63
CA GLY A 159 -18.30 -2.92 -13.27
C GLY A 159 -17.39 -4.03 -12.71
N GLY A 160 -16.99 -4.98 -13.54
CA GLY A 160 -15.99 -5.99 -13.23
C GLY A 160 -14.56 -5.51 -13.49
N LEU A 161 -13.60 -6.42 -13.39
CA LEU A 161 -12.18 -6.11 -13.54
C LEU A 161 -11.47 -7.15 -14.39
N ALA A 162 -11.02 -6.72 -15.56
CA ALA A 162 -10.20 -7.48 -16.49
C ALA A 162 -9.23 -6.53 -17.19
N VAL A 163 -7.99 -6.96 -17.42
CA VAL A 163 -6.95 -6.16 -18.08
C VAL A 163 -6.24 -7.02 -19.10
N ALA A 164 -6.15 -6.53 -20.35
CA ALA A 164 -5.32 -7.14 -21.37
C ALA A 164 -3.84 -7.03 -20.97
N VAL A 165 -3.11 -8.14 -21.07
CA VAL A 165 -1.66 -8.13 -20.79
C VAL A 165 -0.94 -7.41 -21.91
N THR A 166 -0.29 -6.29 -21.60
CA THR A 166 0.53 -5.54 -22.55
C THR A 166 1.98 -6.05 -22.54
N ARG A 167 2.66 -5.93 -23.68
CA ARG A 167 4.08 -6.28 -23.80
C ARG A 167 4.99 -5.10 -23.53
N GLU A 168 4.51 -3.91 -23.78
CA GLU A 168 5.25 -2.67 -23.56
C GLU A 168 4.95 -2.09 -22.19
N TYR A 169 5.96 -1.46 -21.61
CA TYR A 169 5.76 -0.74 -20.35
C TYR A 169 4.86 0.49 -20.57
N GLY A 170 3.92 0.68 -19.65
CA GLY A 170 3.02 1.84 -19.65
C GLY A 170 3.79 3.18 -19.67
N ALA A 171 3.11 4.27 -19.94
CA ALA A 171 3.72 5.61 -19.95
C ALA A 171 4.36 5.95 -18.59
N PRO A 172 5.46 6.73 -18.57
CA PRO A 172 6.07 7.20 -17.33
C PRO A 172 5.07 7.89 -16.42
N GLN A 173 5.13 7.57 -15.13
CA GLN A 173 4.31 8.14 -14.08
C GLN A 173 5.21 8.65 -12.94
N PRO A 174 4.88 9.75 -12.28
CA PRO A 174 5.64 10.21 -11.12
C PRO A 174 5.50 9.21 -9.97
N LEU A 175 6.59 9.00 -9.22
CA LEU A 175 6.58 8.15 -8.03
C LEU A 175 5.70 8.76 -6.93
N VAL A 176 5.79 10.08 -6.75
CA VAL A 176 4.99 10.86 -5.80
C VAL A 176 4.65 12.21 -6.42
N GLU A 177 3.40 12.64 -6.31
CA GLU A 177 3.02 14.04 -6.55
C GLU A 177 2.73 14.70 -5.21
N ARG A 178 3.38 15.85 -4.94
CA ARG A 178 3.22 16.62 -3.70
C ARG A 178 2.62 17.98 -4.00
N THR A 179 1.67 18.40 -3.17
CA THR A 179 1.13 19.76 -3.16
C THR A 179 1.17 20.30 -1.72
N VAL A 180 1.82 21.43 -1.53
CA VAL A 180 1.91 22.10 -0.22
C VAL A 180 0.91 23.25 -0.19
N SER A 181 0.00 23.26 0.79
CA SER A 181 -1.04 24.30 0.91
C SER A 181 -0.54 25.56 1.61
N GLY A 182 0.60 25.51 2.28
CA GLY A 182 1.10 26.59 3.16
C GLY A 182 0.43 26.63 4.53
N GLY A 183 -0.63 25.86 4.77
CA GLY A 183 -1.21 25.69 6.10
C GLY A 183 -0.32 24.87 7.03
N ARG A 184 -0.50 25.04 8.33
CA ARG A 184 0.22 24.25 9.33
C ARG A 184 -0.75 23.43 10.17
N GLY A 185 -0.37 22.18 10.45
CA GLY A 185 -1.02 21.32 11.41
C GLY A 185 -0.83 21.82 12.85
N ARG A 186 -1.50 21.17 13.78
CA ARG A 186 -1.22 21.43 15.19
C ARG A 186 0.23 21.04 15.50
N PRO A 187 0.91 21.76 16.38
CA PRO A 187 2.25 21.37 16.81
C PRO A 187 2.22 19.97 17.45
N LEU A 188 3.09 19.09 16.97
CA LEU A 188 3.31 17.81 17.62
C LEU A 188 4.20 18.07 18.85
N GLY A 189 3.73 17.74 20.04
CA GLY A 189 4.49 17.89 21.26
C GLY A 189 5.81 17.08 21.25
N ALA A 190 6.71 17.37 22.18
CA ALA A 190 7.88 16.55 22.39
C ALA A 190 7.50 15.11 22.71
N LEU A 191 8.33 14.16 22.28
CA LEU A 191 8.17 12.75 22.64
C LEU A 191 8.46 12.54 24.12
N ALA A 192 7.78 11.57 24.73
CA ALA A 192 8.15 11.09 26.05
C ALA A 192 9.61 10.60 26.03
N ALA A 193 10.34 10.81 27.13
CA ALA A 193 11.73 10.38 27.22
C ALA A 193 11.84 8.87 26.96
N GLY A 194 12.66 8.51 25.97
CA GLY A 194 12.88 7.11 25.57
C GLY A 194 11.82 6.53 24.63
N SER A 195 10.80 7.29 24.21
CA SER A 195 9.85 6.79 23.21
C SER A 195 10.53 6.61 21.85
N ALA A 196 10.34 5.41 21.27
CA ALA A 196 10.77 5.07 19.91
C ALA A 196 9.64 5.26 18.87
N ARG A 197 8.50 5.87 19.25
CA ARG A 197 7.28 5.97 18.44
C ARG A 197 7.00 7.43 18.04
N PRO A 198 7.53 7.88 16.90
CA PRO A 198 7.46 9.29 16.47
C PRO A 198 6.06 9.82 16.20
N LEU A 199 5.04 8.95 16.11
CA LEU A 199 3.65 9.34 15.85
C LEU A 199 2.74 9.30 17.09
N GLU A 200 3.30 9.19 18.31
CA GLU A 200 2.49 9.31 19.53
C GLU A 200 1.67 10.59 19.52
N GLY A 201 0.36 10.46 19.77
CA GLY A 201 -0.60 11.55 19.78
C GLY A 201 -1.07 12.02 18.39
N VAL A 202 -0.62 11.41 17.29
CA VAL A 202 -1.10 11.68 15.93
C VAL A 202 -2.34 10.83 15.64
N ARG A 203 -3.38 11.43 15.07
CA ARG A 203 -4.66 10.79 14.70
C ARG A 203 -4.77 10.61 13.21
N VAL A 204 -4.98 9.36 12.76
CA VAL A 204 -5.02 8.96 11.35
C VAL A 204 -6.38 8.36 11.01
N LEU A 205 -7.14 8.99 10.13
CA LEU A 205 -8.30 8.38 9.48
C LEU A 205 -7.83 7.53 8.30
N ASP A 206 -8.12 6.24 8.38
CA ASP A 206 -7.80 5.25 7.35
C ASP A 206 -9.05 4.91 6.54
N LEU A 207 -9.13 5.42 5.30
CA LEU A 207 -10.18 5.10 4.33
C LEU A 207 -9.59 4.20 3.23
N THR A 208 -8.80 3.20 3.59
CA THR A 208 -8.10 2.35 2.63
C THR A 208 -8.51 0.89 2.75
N ARG A 209 -8.23 0.12 1.70
CA ARG A 209 -8.57 -1.29 1.59
C ARG A 209 -7.46 -2.08 0.92
N VAL A 210 -7.51 -3.38 1.03
CA VAL A 210 -6.62 -4.34 0.38
C VAL A 210 -5.21 -4.34 1.00
N ILE A 211 -4.16 -3.85 0.29
CA ILE A 211 -2.77 -3.96 0.77
C ILE A 211 -2.10 -2.59 0.86
N ALA A 212 -1.99 -1.81 -0.22
CA ALA A 212 -1.14 -0.61 -0.26
C ALA A 212 -1.44 0.41 0.85
N GLY A 213 -2.67 0.89 0.91
CA GLY A 213 -3.10 1.81 1.97
C GLY A 213 -3.03 1.18 3.36
N PRO A 214 -3.56 -0.05 3.56
CA PRO A 214 -3.45 -0.73 4.83
C PRO A 214 -2.03 -1.00 5.32
N VAL A 215 -1.06 -1.26 4.45
CA VAL A 215 0.38 -1.34 4.81
C VAL A 215 0.89 0.02 5.29
N ALA A 216 0.51 1.12 4.59
CA ALA A 216 0.86 2.46 5.07
C ALA A 216 0.31 2.71 6.46
N THR A 217 -0.98 2.50 6.68
CA THR A 217 -1.65 2.86 7.93
C THR A 217 -1.30 1.93 9.08
N ARG A 218 -1.06 0.60 8.86
CA ARG A 218 -0.50 -0.27 9.91
C ARG A 218 0.92 0.15 10.33
N THR A 219 1.70 0.69 9.37
CA THR A 219 3.03 1.21 9.66
C THR A 219 2.94 2.50 10.49
N LEU A 220 1.99 3.39 10.21
CA LEU A 220 1.74 4.57 11.04
C LEU A 220 1.28 4.17 12.46
N GLY A 221 0.42 3.15 12.58
CA GLY A 221 0.01 2.60 13.88
C GLY A 221 1.18 1.98 14.66
N LEU A 222 2.09 1.24 14.00
CA LEU A 222 3.32 0.74 14.60
C LEU A 222 4.16 1.87 15.22
N LEU A 223 4.21 3.00 14.52
CA LEU A 223 4.97 4.19 14.92
C LEU A 223 4.25 5.06 15.95
N GLY A 224 3.10 4.61 16.48
CA GLY A 224 2.40 5.22 17.62
C GLY A 224 1.18 6.08 17.28
N ALA A 225 0.77 6.14 16.02
CA ALA A 225 -0.46 6.86 15.67
C ALA A 225 -1.72 6.14 16.18
N ASP A 226 -2.72 6.91 16.61
CA ASP A 226 -4.07 6.42 16.78
C ASP A 226 -4.75 6.31 15.41
N VAL A 227 -4.75 5.09 14.85
CA VAL A 227 -5.29 4.81 13.52
C VAL A 227 -6.70 4.24 13.64
N LEU A 228 -7.67 4.96 13.06
CA LEU A 228 -9.06 4.52 12.98
C LEU A 228 -9.45 4.29 11.51
N ARG A 229 -9.65 3.04 11.15
CA ARG A 229 -10.15 2.64 9.84
C ARG A 229 -11.67 2.73 9.81
N ILE A 230 -12.21 3.35 8.76
CA ILE A 230 -13.64 3.49 8.52
C ILE A 230 -13.99 2.82 7.19
N ASP A 231 -14.91 1.87 7.23
CA ASP A 231 -15.45 1.17 6.07
C ASP A 231 -16.97 1.31 5.98
N PRO A 232 -17.58 1.30 4.78
CA PRO A 232 -19.03 1.21 4.63
C PRO A 232 -19.51 -0.22 4.92
N PRO A 233 -20.61 -0.40 5.69
CA PRO A 233 -21.11 -1.73 6.05
C PRO A 233 -21.43 -2.63 4.84
N ARG A 234 -21.86 -2.02 3.73
CA ARG A 234 -22.26 -2.71 2.50
C ARG A 234 -21.09 -3.30 1.69
N LEU A 235 -19.85 -3.01 2.06
CA LEU A 235 -18.68 -3.46 1.34
C LEU A 235 -17.69 -4.12 2.33
N PRO A 236 -17.96 -5.35 2.77
CA PRO A 236 -17.11 -6.03 3.75
C PRO A 236 -15.70 -6.27 3.22
N GLU A 237 -14.73 -6.28 4.13
CA GLU A 237 -13.37 -6.70 3.85
C GLU A 237 -13.23 -8.21 4.11
N SER A 238 -12.25 -8.86 3.46
CA SER A 238 -11.88 -10.22 3.80
C SER A 238 -11.27 -10.27 5.20
N ASP A 239 -11.75 -11.18 6.04
CA ASP A 239 -11.19 -11.42 7.38
C ASP A 239 -9.70 -11.75 7.31
N ASP A 240 -9.28 -12.59 6.34
CA ASP A 240 -7.89 -12.97 6.13
C ASP A 240 -7.02 -11.76 5.75
N ALA A 241 -7.51 -10.87 4.86
CA ALA A 241 -6.79 -9.68 4.47
C ALA A 241 -6.68 -8.66 5.62
N TYR A 242 -7.74 -8.52 6.39
CA TYR A 242 -7.73 -7.63 7.55
C TYR A 242 -6.90 -8.18 8.70
N ALA A 243 -6.86 -9.50 8.91
CA ALA A 243 -5.99 -10.12 9.91
C ALA A 243 -4.51 -9.81 9.68
N ASP A 244 -4.05 -9.72 8.41
CA ASP A 244 -2.68 -9.27 8.09
C ASP A 244 -2.49 -7.76 8.28
N THR A 245 -3.44 -6.96 7.83
CA THR A 245 -3.26 -5.50 7.70
C THR A 245 -3.87 -4.68 8.83
N GLY A 246 -4.62 -5.29 9.73
CA GLY A 246 -5.31 -4.63 10.84
C GLY A 246 -4.45 -4.34 12.08
N PHE A 247 -3.20 -4.77 12.11
CA PHE A 247 -2.30 -4.51 13.23
C PHE A 247 -2.13 -3.00 13.50
N GLY A 248 -2.17 -2.65 14.79
CA GLY A 248 -1.99 -1.25 15.23
C GLY A 248 -3.15 -0.33 14.90
N LYS A 249 -4.31 -0.88 14.48
CA LYS A 249 -5.50 -0.12 14.09
C LYS A 249 -6.72 -0.49 14.90
N ARG A 250 -7.71 0.38 14.84
CA ARG A 250 -9.11 0.11 15.19
C ARG A 250 -9.96 0.21 13.92
N SER A 251 -11.06 -0.53 13.83
CA SER A 251 -11.92 -0.58 12.66
C SER A 251 -13.39 -0.39 13.06
N ALA A 252 -14.02 0.61 12.47
CA ALA A 252 -15.43 0.91 12.66
C ALA A 252 -16.18 1.02 11.34
N LEU A 253 -17.48 0.84 11.36
CA LEU A 253 -18.36 0.92 10.20
C LEU A 253 -19.16 2.22 10.24
N LEU A 254 -19.07 3.01 9.16
CA LEU A 254 -19.90 4.19 8.94
C LEU A 254 -20.34 4.23 7.47
N ASP A 255 -21.64 4.42 7.21
CA ASP A 255 -22.13 4.75 5.87
C ASP A 255 -22.23 6.26 5.70
N LEU A 256 -21.30 6.84 4.96
CA LEU A 256 -21.26 8.29 4.72
C LEU A 256 -22.47 8.82 3.93
N GLY A 257 -23.33 7.94 3.44
CA GLY A 257 -24.64 8.31 2.86
C GLY A 257 -25.71 8.53 3.91
N GLU A 258 -25.51 8.04 5.14
CA GLU A 258 -26.45 8.19 6.27
C GLU A 258 -26.09 9.40 7.12
N THR A 259 -27.06 10.28 7.41
CA THR A 259 -26.83 11.56 8.09
C THR A 259 -26.19 11.39 9.48
N GLY A 260 -26.61 10.37 10.24
CA GLY A 260 -26.04 10.10 11.57
C GLY A 260 -24.59 9.67 11.52
N ASP A 261 -24.24 8.72 10.64
CA ASP A 261 -22.88 8.23 10.43
C ASP A 261 -21.98 9.34 9.87
N ARG A 262 -22.53 10.17 8.98
CA ARG A 262 -21.82 11.32 8.43
C ARG A 262 -21.45 12.33 9.53
N ALA A 263 -22.37 12.64 10.45
CA ALA A 263 -22.07 13.54 11.57
C ALA A 263 -20.97 12.98 12.49
N VAL A 264 -20.97 11.66 12.76
CA VAL A 264 -19.89 11.00 13.50
C VAL A 264 -18.56 11.13 12.75
N PHE A 265 -18.57 10.85 11.45
CA PHE A 265 -17.36 10.96 10.60
C PHE A 265 -16.79 12.39 10.57
N ASP A 266 -17.66 13.40 10.45
CA ASP A 266 -17.24 14.81 10.44
C ASP A 266 -16.59 15.21 11.78
N GLY A 267 -17.12 14.68 12.90
CA GLY A 267 -16.48 14.84 14.21
C GLY A 267 -15.09 14.18 14.30
N LEU A 268 -14.93 13.00 13.72
CA LEU A 268 -13.63 12.34 13.63
C LEU A 268 -12.66 13.11 12.73
N LEU A 269 -13.13 13.56 11.59
CA LEU A 269 -12.34 14.35 10.64
C LEU A 269 -11.85 15.66 11.27
N ALA A 270 -12.71 16.31 12.06
CA ALA A 270 -12.34 17.53 12.80
C ALA A 270 -11.15 17.32 13.74
N GLY A 271 -10.97 16.11 14.28
CA GLY A 271 -9.87 15.74 15.19
C GLY A 271 -8.67 15.08 14.50
N ALA A 272 -8.72 14.77 13.21
CA ALA A 272 -7.67 14.05 12.51
C ALA A 272 -6.47 14.95 12.15
N ASP A 273 -5.27 14.42 12.18
CA ASP A 273 -4.05 15.05 11.67
C ASP A 273 -3.73 14.56 10.24
N VAL A 274 -4.15 13.34 9.92
CA VAL A 274 -3.88 12.67 8.66
C VAL A 274 -5.13 11.97 8.16
N VAL A 275 -5.39 12.04 6.87
CA VAL A 275 -6.38 11.22 6.16
C VAL A 275 -5.66 10.43 5.07
N VAL A 276 -5.84 9.12 5.07
CA VAL A 276 -5.30 8.23 4.02
C VAL A 276 -6.45 7.62 3.25
N THR A 277 -6.47 7.78 1.93
CA THR A 277 -7.52 7.23 1.06
C THR A 277 -6.94 6.28 0.01
N GLY A 278 -7.67 5.20 -0.32
CA GLY A 278 -7.25 4.19 -1.29
C GLY A 278 -8.29 3.94 -2.39
N TYR A 279 -9.04 4.97 -2.78
CA TYR A 279 -10.08 4.87 -3.79
C TYR A 279 -9.64 5.51 -5.12
N ARG A 280 -10.27 5.08 -6.22
CA ARG A 280 -10.07 5.74 -7.51
C ARG A 280 -10.43 7.22 -7.45
N PRO A 281 -9.76 8.09 -8.21
CA PRO A 281 -10.12 9.51 -8.30
C PRO A 281 -11.61 9.70 -8.60
N GLY A 282 -12.24 10.67 -7.99
CA GLY A 282 -13.68 10.97 -8.10
C GLY A 282 -14.60 10.14 -7.18
N ALA A 283 -14.08 9.17 -6.43
CA ALA A 283 -14.93 8.29 -5.63
C ALA A 283 -15.39 8.91 -4.31
N LEU A 284 -14.57 9.74 -3.69
CA LEU A 284 -14.83 10.37 -2.40
C LEU A 284 -15.28 11.82 -2.52
N GLU A 285 -15.05 12.47 -3.64
CA GLU A 285 -15.42 13.87 -3.92
C GLU A 285 -16.92 14.11 -3.77
N ARG A 286 -17.76 13.12 -4.11
CA ARG A 286 -19.21 13.20 -3.89
C ARG A 286 -19.63 13.31 -2.43
N TYR A 287 -18.73 13.01 -1.51
CA TYR A 287 -18.91 13.16 -0.06
C TYR A 287 -18.20 14.40 0.49
N GLY A 288 -17.64 15.27 -0.36
CA GLY A 288 -16.85 16.42 0.08
C GLY A 288 -15.49 16.02 0.69
N LEU A 289 -14.95 14.88 0.29
CA LEU A 289 -13.70 14.31 0.82
C LEU A 289 -12.59 14.32 -0.25
N GLY A 290 -12.68 15.21 -1.23
CA GLY A 290 -11.57 15.50 -2.15
C GLY A 290 -10.43 16.18 -1.39
N ALA A 291 -9.18 15.90 -1.75
CA ALA A 291 -8.02 16.38 -1.01
C ALA A 291 -7.94 17.91 -0.94
N GLU A 292 -8.25 18.59 -2.03
CA GLU A 292 -8.28 20.06 -2.09
C GLU A 292 -9.38 20.65 -1.19
N GLU A 293 -10.54 19.98 -1.14
CA GLU A 293 -11.65 20.39 -0.27
C GLU A 293 -11.30 20.17 1.20
N LEU A 294 -10.72 19.02 1.54
CA LEU A 294 -10.22 18.74 2.89
C LEU A 294 -9.21 19.78 3.36
N LEU A 295 -8.24 20.16 2.50
CA LEU A 295 -7.26 21.20 2.83
C LEU A 295 -7.86 22.60 2.91
N SER A 296 -8.90 22.91 2.11
CA SER A 296 -9.57 24.22 2.22
C SER A 296 -10.27 24.39 3.58
N GLN A 297 -10.82 23.32 4.10
CA GLN A 297 -11.48 23.30 5.42
C GLN A 297 -10.46 23.18 6.57
N ARG A 298 -9.37 22.44 6.34
CA ARG A 298 -8.32 22.15 7.33
C ARG A 298 -6.93 22.28 6.72
N PRO A 299 -6.42 23.53 6.61
CA PRO A 299 -5.17 23.83 5.89
C PRO A 299 -3.94 23.08 6.41
N GLY A 300 -3.96 22.63 7.67
CA GLY A 300 -2.85 21.87 8.28
C GLY A 300 -2.94 20.36 8.14
N LEU A 301 -4.00 19.83 7.57
CA LEU A 301 -4.21 18.39 7.40
C LEU A 301 -3.16 17.79 6.44
N VAL A 302 -2.72 16.57 6.69
CA VAL A 302 -1.97 15.76 5.72
C VAL A 302 -2.95 14.80 5.04
N VAL A 303 -3.06 14.87 3.72
CA VAL A 303 -3.90 13.97 2.93
C VAL A 303 -3.02 13.11 2.04
N ALA A 304 -3.08 11.79 2.22
CA ALA A 304 -2.41 10.82 1.36
C ALA A 304 -3.42 10.06 0.51
N GLU A 305 -3.38 10.24 -0.80
CA GLU A 305 -4.26 9.59 -1.76
C GLU A 305 -3.50 8.50 -2.52
N LEU A 306 -4.04 7.28 -2.52
CA LEU A 306 -3.51 6.15 -3.29
C LEU A 306 -4.53 5.72 -4.35
N CYS A 307 -4.07 5.44 -5.56
CA CYS A 307 -4.89 4.86 -6.62
C CYS A 307 -4.08 3.86 -7.46
N ALA A 308 -4.75 3.09 -8.32
CA ALA A 308 -4.05 2.08 -9.12
C ALA A 308 -3.29 2.69 -10.30
N TRP A 309 -3.95 3.52 -11.12
CA TRP A 309 -3.48 3.89 -12.45
C TRP A 309 -2.89 5.31 -12.56
N GLY A 310 -2.80 6.03 -11.44
CA GLY A 310 -2.45 7.45 -11.45
C GLY A 310 -3.64 8.34 -11.78
N ARG A 311 -3.37 9.64 -11.91
CA ARG A 311 -4.42 10.66 -12.13
C ARG A 311 -4.46 11.18 -13.57
N ARG A 312 -3.61 10.66 -14.45
CA ARG A 312 -3.47 11.08 -15.85
C ARG A 312 -3.65 9.90 -16.79
N GLY A 313 -4.06 10.21 -18.03
CA GLY A 313 -4.26 9.22 -19.07
C GLY A 313 -5.63 8.52 -19.01
N PRO A 314 -5.89 7.60 -19.95
CA PRO A 314 -7.22 7.02 -20.16
C PRO A 314 -7.68 6.10 -19.02
N TRP A 315 -6.78 5.69 -18.13
CA TRP A 315 -7.07 4.78 -17.03
C TRP A 315 -7.24 5.47 -15.67
N ALA A 316 -7.03 6.79 -15.60
CA ALA A 316 -7.05 7.55 -14.34
C ALA A 316 -8.31 7.34 -13.48
N GLY A 317 -9.47 7.18 -14.08
CA GLY A 317 -10.74 6.93 -13.39
C GLY A 317 -11.07 5.45 -13.15
N ARG A 318 -10.21 4.51 -13.58
CA ARG A 318 -10.47 3.07 -13.47
C ARG A 318 -10.06 2.52 -12.10
N ARG A 319 -10.81 1.51 -11.65
CA ARG A 319 -10.39 0.67 -10.52
C ARG A 319 -9.22 -0.21 -10.94
N GLY A 320 -8.37 -0.59 -10.00
CA GLY A 320 -7.28 -1.51 -10.26
C GLY A 320 -6.72 -2.07 -8.96
N PHE A 321 -5.91 -3.10 -9.10
CA PHE A 321 -5.17 -3.78 -8.05
C PHE A 321 -3.77 -4.08 -8.58
N ASP A 322 -2.84 -4.39 -7.72
CA ASP A 322 -1.44 -4.70 -8.06
C ASP A 322 -1.33 -5.64 -9.27
N SER A 323 -1.97 -6.80 -9.22
CA SER A 323 -1.90 -7.79 -10.30
C SER A 323 -2.46 -7.31 -11.64
N LEU A 324 -3.43 -6.39 -11.63
CA LEU A 324 -3.97 -5.76 -12.84
C LEU A 324 -3.01 -4.70 -13.39
N VAL A 325 -2.36 -3.93 -12.50
CA VAL A 325 -1.33 -2.97 -12.91
C VAL A 325 -0.11 -3.70 -13.47
N GLN A 326 0.32 -4.82 -12.87
CA GLN A 326 1.38 -5.67 -13.45
C GLN A 326 1.03 -6.09 -14.89
N ALA A 327 -0.22 -6.51 -15.13
CA ALA A 327 -0.68 -6.92 -16.47
C ALA A 327 -0.73 -5.75 -17.46
N GLY A 328 -1.38 -4.65 -17.09
CA GLY A 328 -1.59 -3.49 -17.98
C GLY A 328 -0.37 -2.58 -18.10
N TYR A 329 0.63 -2.73 -17.24
CA TYR A 329 1.87 -1.95 -17.29
C TYR A 329 3.07 -2.72 -17.91
N GLY A 330 2.84 -3.92 -18.49
CA GLY A 330 3.85 -4.70 -19.18
C GLY A 330 4.73 -5.57 -18.26
N ILE A 331 4.57 -5.48 -16.94
CA ILE A 331 5.37 -6.24 -15.97
C ILE A 331 5.08 -7.74 -16.09
N SER A 332 3.81 -8.13 -16.26
CA SER A 332 3.46 -9.54 -16.39
C SER A 332 4.03 -10.19 -17.65
N ALA A 333 4.18 -9.44 -18.74
CA ALA A 333 4.86 -9.93 -19.93
C ALA A 333 6.37 -10.06 -19.70
N ALA A 334 7.00 -9.08 -19.05
CA ALA A 334 8.43 -9.10 -18.73
C ALA A 334 8.81 -10.22 -17.74
N CYS A 335 7.90 -10.58 -16.81
CA CYS A 335 8.10 -11.68 -15.85
C CYS A 335 7.62 -13.04 -16.38
N GLY A 336 7.06 -13.09 -17.59
CA GLY A 336 6.56 -14.31 -18.22
C GLY A 336 7.61 -15.11 -18.98
N ASP A 337 7.17 -16.26 -19.47
CA ASP A 337 7.93 -17.14 -20.35
C ASP A 337 7.08 -17.62 -21.53
N GLU A 338 7.55 -18.61 -22.26
CA GLU A 338 6.82 -19.21 -23.40
C GLU A 338 5.45 -19.80 -23.01
N ARG A 339 5.25 -20.15 -21.74
CA ARG A 339 3.99 -20.72 -21.23
C ARG A 339 2.95 -19.64 -20.95
N GLY A 340 3.37 -18.40 -20.71
CA GLY A 340 2.46 -17.28 -20.48
C GLY A 340 3.02 -16.17 -19.61
N PRO A 341 2.15 -15.20 -19.23
CA PRO A 341 2.53 -14.09 -18.37
C PRO A 341 2.94 -14.56 -16.97
N GLY A 342 3.96 -13.90 -16.40
CA GLY A 342 4.38 -14.08 -15.03
C GLY A 342 3.85 -13.01 -14.08
N VAL A 343 4.30 -13.09 -12.83
CA VAL A 343 3.99 -12.13 -11.77
C VAL A 343 5.27 -11.75 -11.03
N LEU A 344 5.28 -10.61 -10.40
CA LEU A 344 6.33 -10.26 -9.44
C LEU A 344 6.33 -11.25 -8.26
N PRO A 345 7.47 -11.47 -7.59
CA PRO A 345 7.59 -12.39 -6.46
C PRO A 345 6.71 -12.00 -5.26
N ALA A 346 6.17 -10.79 -5.25
CA ALA A 346 5.29 -10.22 -4.23
C ALA A 346 4.20 -9.35 -4.88
N GLN A 347 3.20 -8.90 -4.11
CA GLN A 347 2.38 -7.74 -4.48
C GLN A 347 3.24 -6.47 -4.24
N ALA A 348 4.34 -6.39 -5.00
CA ALA A 348 5.43 -5.44 -4.73
C ALA A 348 5.05 -3.99 -5.00
N LEU A 349 4.11 -3.76 -5.92
CA LEU A 349 3.59 -2.42 -6.17
C LEU A 349 2.74 -1.94 -4.99
N ASP A 350 1.90 -2.81 -4.42
CA ASP A 350 1.11 -2.51 -3.23
C ASP A 350 2.00 -2.23 -2.02
N HIS A 351 2.87 -3.16 -1.65
CA HIS A 351 3.74 -3.01 -0.47
C HIS A 351 4.67 -1.81 -0.64
N GLY A 352 5.29 -1.64 -1.81
CA GLY A 352 6.18 -0.52 -2.10
C GLY A 352 5.46 0.83 -1.99
N THR A 353 4.28 0.95 -2.62
CA THR A 353 3.45 2.16 -2.52
C THR A 353 3.01 2.42 -1.07
N GLY A 354 2.70 1.37 -0.30
CA GLY A 354 2.32 1.48 1.10
C GLY A 354 3.43 2.07 1.98
N TYR A 355 4.66 1.55 1.89
CA TYR A 355 5.79 2.12 2.64
C TYR A 355 6.16 3.52 2.18
N LEU A 356 6.08 3.81 0.87
CA LEU A 356 6.28 5.18 0.35
C LEU A 356 5.22 6.15 0.88
N ALA A 357 3.95 5.73 0.96
CA ALA A 357 2.88 6.57 1.50
C ALA A 357 3.08 6.83 3.00
N ALA A 358 3.47 5.82 3.78
CA ALA A 358 3.84 6.02 5.19
C ALA A 358 5.01 7.01 5.33
N ALA A 359 6.08 6.85 4.52
CA ALA A 359 7.21 7.77 4.51
C ALA A 359 6.80 9.20 4.14
N GLY A 360 5.92 9.36 3.15
CA GLY A 360 5.39 10.67 2.75
C GLY A 360 4.61 11.35 3.86
N VAL A 361 3.74 10.61 4.57
CA VAL A 361 3.00 11.13 5.73
C VAL A 361 3.96 11.58 6.84
N LEU A 362 4.95 10.76 7.19
CA LEU A 362 5.97 11.08 8.20
C LEU A 362 6.72 12.36 7.84
N ARG A 363 7.16 12.48 6.59
CA ARG A 363 7.83 13.67 6.07
C ARG A 363 6.93 14.92 6.13
N ALA A 364 5.68 14.79 5.66
CA ALA A 364 4.73 15.90 5.71
C ALA A 364 4.49 16.41 7.13
N LEU A 365 4.41 15.50 8.11
CA LEU A 365 4.29 15.85 9.52
C LEU A 365 5.57 16.51 10.07
N ALA A 366 6.75 16.04 9.67
CA ALA A 366 8.02 16.65 10.03
C ALA A 366 8.16 18.09 9.47
N GLU A 367 7.58 18.37 8.30
CA GLU A 367 7.52 19.67 7.67
C GLU A 367 6.38 20.57 8.21
N GLY A 368 5.56 20.07 9.13
CA GLY A 368 4.50 20.82 9.81
C GLY A 368 3.10 20.66 9.22
N GLY A 369 2.85 19.63 8.41
CA GLY A 369 1.54 19.32 7.83
C GLY A 369 1.18 20.14 6.59
N GLY A 370 -0.12 20.24 6.29
CA GLY A 370 -0.64 21.07 5.19
C GLY A 370 -0.25 20.57 3.80
N GLN A 371 -0.34 19.28 3.54
CA GLN A 371 0.11 18.68 2.28
C GLN A 371 -0.87 17.67 1.72
N VAL A 372 -0.96 17.62 0.39
CA VAL A 372 -1.51 16.50 -0.36
C VAL A 372 -0.37 15.70 -0.97
N LEU A 373 -0.40 14.40 -0.73
CA LEU A 373 0.56 13.41 -1.24
C LEU A 373 -0.21 12.42 -2.09
N ARG A 374 0.16 12.25 -3.36
CA ARG A 374 -0.51 11.34 -4.29
C ARG A 374 0.42 10.26 -4.75
N PHE A 375 -0.01 9.04 -4.58
CA PHE A 375 0.71 7.82 -4.94
C PHE A 375 -0.14 6.99 -5.89
N SER A 376 0.51 6.20 -6.73
CA SER A 376 -0.19 5.20 -7.54
C SER A 376 0.65 3.94 -7.72
N LEU A 377 -0.04 2.81 -7.88
CA LEU A 377 0.64 1.56 -8.21
C LEU A 377 1.36 1.67 -9.57
N ALA A 378 0.78 2.40 -10.53
CA ALA A 378 1.41 2.69 -11.81
C ALA A 378 2.66 3.58 -11.67
N GLY A 379 2.69 4.51 -10.71
CA GLY A 379 3.89 5.30 -10.38
C GLY A 379 5.01 4.41 -9.83
N THR A 380 4.69 3.53 -8.90
CA THR A 380 5.63 2.53 -8.37
C THR A 380 6.09 1.56 -9.46
N ALA A 381 5.18 1.12 -10.35
CA ALA A 381 5.53 0.31 -11.52
C ALA A 381 6.46 1.04 -12.49
N SER A 382 6.18 2.32 -12.78
CA SER A 382 7.03 3.17 -13.61
C SER A 382 8.45 3.25 -13.06
N TRP A 383 8.57 3.51 -11.77
CA TRP A 383 9.85 3.59 -11.08
C TRP A 383 10.58 2.24 -11.11
N LEU A 384 9.89 1.13 -10.80
CA LEU A 384 10.46 -0.22 -10.81
C LEU A 384 11.10 -0.57 -12.16
N VAL A 385 10.38 -0.31 -13.27
CA VAL A 385 10.83 -0.76 -14.59
C VAL A 385 11.82 0.19 -15.27
N ARG A 386 12.00 1.42 -14.76
CA ARG A 386 12.82 2.46 -15.44
C ARG A 386 13.99 2.98 -14.63
N GLU A 387 13.83 3.09 -13.32
CA GLU A 387 14.75 3.91 -12.52
C GLU A 387 15.36 3.16 -11.34
N VAL A 388 14.65 2.18 -10.77
CA VAL A 388 15.21 1.38 -9.66
C VAL A 388 16.48 0.69 -10.14
N PRO A 389 17.64 0.98 -9.53
CA PRO A 389 18.90 0.38 -9.98
C PRO A 389 18.89 -1.13 -9.73
N ALA A 390 19.37 -1.90 -10.70
CA ALA A 390 19.67 -3.30 -10.44
C ALA A 390 20.74 -3.41 -9.35
N ALA A 391 20.50 -4.21 -8.33
CA ALA A 391 21.49 -4.46 -7.31
C ALA A 391 22.43 -5.59 -7.69
N GLY A 392 23.49 -5.71 -6.91
CA GLY A 392 24.33 -6.90 -6.90
C GLY A 392 23.55 -8.15 -6.43
N PRO A 393 24.15 -9.33 -6.54
CA PRO A 393 23.51 -10.58 -6.17
C PRO A 393 23.00 -10.54 -4.74
N ALA A 394 21.85 -11.17 -4.49
CA ALA A 394 21.31 -11.33 -3.15
C ALA A 394 22.29 -12.15 -2.29
N VAL A 395 22.37 -11.80 -1.00
CA VAL A 395 23.12 -12.61 -0.03
C VAL A 395 22.32 -13.92 0.17
N PRO A 396 22.94 -15.10 -0.06
CA PRO A 396 22.26 -16.38 0.13
C PRO A 396 21.85 -16.64 1.58
N GLY A 397 20.91 -17.57 1.76
CA GLY A 397 20.55 -18.07 3.10
C GLY A 397 19.34 -17.37 3.72
N TYR A 398 18.47 -16.74 2.92
CA TYR A 398 17.19 -16.24 3.41
C TYR A 398 16.27 -17.40 3.85
N ALA A 399 15.74 -17.27 5.05
CA ALA A 399 14.66 -18.09 5.61
C ALA A 399 13.78 -17.17 6.46
N PRO A 400 12.44 -17.23 6.39
CA PRO A 400 11.55 -16.23 7.01
C PRO A 400 11.42 -16.36 8.53
N GLU A 401 11.74 -17.51 9.12
CA GLU A 401 11.47 -17.85 10.52
C GLU A 401 11.96 -16.79 11.52
N PRO A 402 13.16 -16.17 11.38
CA PRO A 402 13.62 -15.15 12.32
C PRO A 402 12.72 -13.91 12.39
N TRP A 403 11.94 -13.66 11.37
CA TRP A 403 11.05 -12.50 11.25
C TRP A 403 9.56 -12.83 11.35
N LEU A 404 9.22 -14.08 11.71
CA LEU A 404 7.85 -14.47 12.02
C LEU A 404 7.58 -14.32 13.52
N ARG A 405 6.36 -13.95 13.86
CA ARG A 405 5.88 -13.77 15.23
C ARG A 405 4.51 -14.39 15.37
N GLU A 406 4.12 -14.63 16.62
CA GLU A 406 2.80 -15.10 16.99
C GLU A 406 2.14 -14.12 17.96
N THR A 407 0.82 -14.00 17.88
CA THR A 407 0.02 -13.18 18.81
C THR A 407 -1.43 -13.65 18.83
N GLU A 408 -2.14 -13.35 19.91
CA GLU A 408 -3.59 -13.45 19.96
C GLU A 408 -4.25 -12.29 19.22
N SER A 409 -5.42 -12.53 18.65
CA SER A 409 -6.19 -11.52 17.93
C SER A 409 -7.69 -11.75 18.01
N GLY A 410 -8.48 -10.83 17.45
CA GLY A 410 -9.92 -11.03 17.27
C GLY A 410 -10.27 -12.21 16.35
N TYR A 411 -9.30 -12.72 15.58
CA TYR A 411 -9.44 -13.86 14.67
C TYR A 411 -8.88 -15.19 15.23
N GLY A 412 -8.49 -15.23 16.51
CA GLY A 412 -7.74 -16.30 17.13
C GLY A 412 -6.22 -16.10 17.03
N PRO A 413 -5.45 -17.16 17.30
CA PRO A 413 -4.00 -17.12 17.20
C PRO A 413 -3.55 -16.79 15.78
N LEU A 414 -2.63 -15.82 15.64
CA LEU A 414 -2.02 -15.45 14.38
C LEU A 414 -0.53 -15.74 14.40
N ARG A 415 -0.01 -16.34 13.31
CA ARG A 415 1.40 -16.25 12.95
C ARG A 415 1.54 -15.25 11.81
N TYR A 416 2.43 -14.28 11.94
CA TYR A 416 2.51 -13.14 11.03
C TYR A 416 3.94 -12.66 10.82
N ALA A 417 4.18 -11.92 9.73
CA ALA A 417 5.45 -11.25 9.46
C ALA A 417 5.66 -10.04 10.37
N ALA A 418 6.76 -10.00 11.10
CA ALA A 418 7.14 -8.84 11.90
C ALA A 418 7.36 -7.60 11.02
N SER A 419 7.30 -6.42 11.65
CA SER A 419 7.63 -5.17 10.95
C SER A 419 9.09 -5.16 10.47
N PRO A 420 9.37 -4.65 9.26
CA PRO A 420 10.73 -4.45 8.78
C PRO A 420 11.39 -3.20 9.38
N LEU A 421 10.65 -2.36 10.11
CA LEU A 421 11.18 -1.23 10.87
C LEU A 421 11.74 -1.75 12.20
N GLY A 422 13.03 -2.01 12.23
CA GLY A 422 13.72 -2.73 13.29
C GLY A 422 13.46 -2.20 14.70
N GLY A 423 13.33 -3.13 15.66
CA GLY A 423 13.16 -2.82 17.07
C GLY A 423 11.73 -2.50 17.52
N LEU A 424 10.77 -2.37 16.58
CA LEU A 424 9.37 -2.08 16.88
C LEU A 424 8.47 -3.28 16.59
N GLY A 425 7.50 -3.52 17.47
CA GLY A 425 6.43 -4.48 17.32
C GLY A 425 5.07 -3.84 17.62
N TRP A 426 4.01 -4.42 17.08
CA TRP A 426 2.66 -4.03 17.45
C TRP A 426 2.34 -4.56 18.85
N GLU A 427 1.70 -3.73 19.67
CA GLU A 427 1.37 -4.08 21.05
C GLU A 427 0.26 -5.12 21.16
N ARG A 428 -0.58 -5.21 20.11
CA ARG A 428 -1.70 -6.13 20.03
C ARG A 428 -1.96 -6.56 18.59
N GLY A 429 -2.55 -7.74 18.44
CA GLY A 429 -3.10 -8.21 17.18
C GLY A 429 -4.32 -7.38 16.73
N PRO A 430 -4.78 -7.57 15.50
CA PRO A 430 -5.97 -6.89 14.99
C PRO A 430 -7.24 -7.28 15.76
N SER A 431 -8.12 -6.31 16.01
CA SER A 431 -9.52 -6.54 16.33
C SER A 431 -10.26 -7.14 15.13
N ARG A 432 -11.50 -7.60 15.31
CA ARG A 432 -12.32 -7.96 14.14
C ARG A 432 -12.70 -6.71 13.35
N TRP A 433 -12.74 -6.86 12.03
CA TRP A 433 -13.14 -5.79 11.13
C TRP A 433 -14.51 -5.20 11.51
N GLY A 434 -14.57 -3.88 11.64
CA GLY A 434 -15.80 -3.13 11.89
C GLY A 434 -16.38 -3.22 13.30
N THR A 435 -15.66 -3.78 14.28
CA THR A 435 -16.21 -4.00 15.63
C THR A 435 -15.81 -2.93 16.65
N ASP A 436 -14.90 -2.04 16.31
CA ASP A 436 -14.46 -0.99 17.22
C ASP A 436 -15.42 0.20 17.18
N ARG A 437 -15.37 1.05 18.21
CA ARG A 437 -16.16 2.29 18.27
C ARG A 437 -15.49 3.36 17.38
N ALA A 438 -16.31 4.13 16.69
CA ALA A 438 -15.91 5.26 15.86
C ALA A 438 -15.60 6.52 16.74
N VAL A 439 -14.57 6.43 17.56
CA VAL A 439 -14.09 7.50 18.46
C VAL A 439 -12.56 7.51 18.51
N TRP A 440 -11.96 8.68 18.74
CA TRP A 440 -10.52 8.77 19.04
C TRP A 440 -10.21 8.27 20.46
N LEU A 441 -8.98 7.76 20.66
CA LEU A 441 -8.44 7.41 21.98
C LEU A 441 -7.87 8.62 22.69
#